data_2dd65877c85ce1701e64049097acc6f8
#
_entry.id   2dd65877c85ce1701e64049097acc6f8
#
_cell.length_a   1.000
_cell.length_b   1.000
_cell.length_c   1.000
_cell.angle_alpha   90.00
_cell.angle_beta   90.00
_cell.angle_gamma   90.00
#
_symmetry.space_group_name_H-M   'P 1'
#
loop_
_entity.id
_entity.type
_entity.pdbx_description
1 polymer ?
#
loop_
_entity_poly.entity_id
_entity_poly.type
_entity_poly.pdbx_seq_one_letter_code
_entity_poly.pdbx_strand_id
1 'polypeptide(L)'
;MTRSAVALLSCFGLTVAACSQEAPPAPTSPVDAPTGQTAAAVGYACESGKVVTATYPDTETARLSYDGRDYVLTSAVSASGARYAGQGLEWWTANRNGQESGTLSRLAANDQTGGTIIERCSRPVPVLAPPPEVSCVGANLRLSVEGGDAGMGNRVTVLALQNTGARTCSLTGYPTLTLADASGSALTAVKAEQEPGNYFAQGSAPTPVSLAPQAKAYFDLAWNVVPHEAEGEKTCPEAKTLRLTAPGDTGVISLPLALTPCGKQVRVSPFRPVADASARPAPAT
;
A
#
# COMPACT_ATOMS: atom_id res chain seq x y z
N MET A 1 -32.92 -68.96 9.45
CA MET A 1 -33.03 -70.11 8.52
C MET A 1 -32.37 -69.72 7.21
N THR A 2 -31.43 -70.52 6.83
CA THR A 2 -30.73 -70.82 5.56
C THR A 2 -29.81 -69.75 5.04
N ARG A 3 -28.51 -69.84 5.28
CA ARG A 3 -27.42 -70.71 4.70
C ARG A 3 -27.07 -70.34 3.26
N SER A 4 -25.81 -69.83 3.15
CA SER A 4 -24.69 -70.33 2.32
C SER A 4 -24.72 -69.94 0.85
N ALA A 5 -23.64 -69.37 0.26
CA ALA A 5 -22.48 -70.11 -0.15
C ALA A 5 -21.35 -69.20 -0.68
N VAL A 6 -20.18 -69.63 -0.40
CA VAL A 6 -18.85 -69.18 -0.85
C VAL A 6 -18.65 -69.54 -2.34
N ALA A 7 -18.01 -68.64 -3.10
CA ALA A 7 -17.27 -69.07 -4.31
C ALA A 7 -16.02 -68.22 -4.46
N LEU A 8 -14.90 -68.82 -4.13
CA LEU A 8 -13.53 -68.41 -4.51
C LEU A 8 -13.37 -68.65 -6.02
N LEU A 9 -12.86 -67.60 -6.73
CA LEU A 9 -12.18 -67.85 -8.02
C LEU A 9 -10.91 -67.00 -8.04
N SER A 10 -9.80 -67.71 -7.96
CA SER A 10 -8.43 -67.22 -8.29
C SER A 10 -8.33 -67.03 -9.79
N CYS A 11 -7.77 -65.89 -10.22
CA CYS A 11 -7.15 -65.78 -11.55
C CYS A 11 -5.92 -64.87 -11.47
N PHE A 12 -4.87 -65.52 -11.70
CA PHE A 12 -3.53 -65.28 -12.22
C PHE A 12 -3.22 -63.87 -12.72
N GLY A 13 -2.04 -63.41 -12.32
CA GLY A 13 -1.39 -62.16 -12.66
C GLY A 13 -0.92 -62.06 -14.13
N LEU A 14 -0.86 -60.84 -14.56
CA LEU A 14 0.05 -60.36 -15.56
C LEU A 14 0.64 -59.06 -15.10
N THR A 15 1.90 -59.13 -14.69
CA THR A 15 2.74 -57.94 -14.44
C THR A 15 3.17 -57.37 -15.77
N VAL A 16 2.58 -56.24 -16.17
CA VAL A 16 3.13 -55.42 -17.26
C VAL A 16 4.09 -54.41 -16.63
N ALA A 17 5.37 -54.68 -16.83
CA ALA A 17 6.43 -53.71 -16.55
C ALA A 17 6.34 -52.55 -17.54
N ALA A 18 5.81 -51.41 -17.15
CA ALA A 18 5.91 -50.17 -17.92
C ALA A 18 7.31 -49.59 -17.68
N CYS A 19 8.19 -49.70 -18.67
CA CYS A 19 9.41 -48.91 -18.73
C CYS A 19 9.01 -47.43 -18.91
N SER A 20 9.15 -46.65 -17.87
CA SER A 20 9.15 -45.19 -17.98
C SER A 20 10.43 -44.77 -18.68
N GLN A 21 10.32 -44.40 -19.94
CA GLN A 21 11.38 -43.67 -20.62
C GLN A 21 11.39 -42.23 -20.03
N GLU A 22 12.44 -41.97 -19.28
CA GLU A 22 12.80 -40.62 -18.84
C GLU A 22 13.17 -39.80 -20.07
N ALA A 23 12.40 -38.74 -20.35
CA ALA A 23 12.68 -37.82 -21.43
C ALA A 23 13.99 -37.07 -21.12
N PRO A 24 14.87 -36.85 -22.10
CA PRO A 24 16.10 -36.09 -21.88
C PRO A 24 15.75 -34.66 -21.47
N PRO A 25 16.51 -34.04 -20.51
CA PRO A 25 16.29 -32.66 -20.11
C PRO A 25 16.42 -31.73 -21.31
N ALA A 26 15.45 -30.86 -21.50
CA ALA A 26 15.50 -29.77 -22.49
C ALA A 26 16.78 -28.94 -22.30
N PRO A 27 17.42 -28.46 -23.36
CA PRO A 27 18.58 -27.61 -23.25
C PRO A 27 18.17 -26.33 -22.53
N THR A 28 18.73 -26.11 -21.36
CA THR A 28 18.66 -24.84 -20.67
C THR A 28 19.36 -23.80 -21.53
N SER A 29 18.59 -22.89 -22.12
CA SER A 29 19.14 -21.66 -22.72
C SER A 29 19.98 -20.93 -21.67
N PRO A 30 21.17 -20.44 -22.03
CA PRO A 30 21.91 -19.61 -21.09
C PRO A 30 21.04 -18.40 -20.75
N VAL A 31 20.75 -18.24 -19.46
CA VAL A 31 20.23 -16.99 -18.94
C VAL A 31 21.33 -15.97 -19.21
N ASP A 32 21.07 -15.03 -20.13
CA ASP A 32 21.94 -13.89 -20.36
C ASP A 32 22.15 -13.22 -18.99
N ALA A 33 23.38 -13.30 -18.50
CA ALA A 33 23.81 -12.52 -17.36
C ALA A 33 23.53 -11.05 -17.70
N PRO A 34 22.99 -10.25 -16.76
CA PRO A 34 22.71 -8.84 -17.00
C PRO A 34 24.03 -8.19 -17.43
N THR A 35 24.07 -7.75 -18.68
CA THR A 35 25.15 -6.95 -19.25
C THR A 35 25.39 -5.79 -18.30
N GLY A 36 26.60 -5.72 -17.74
CA GLY A 36 27.01 -4.82 -16.69
C GLY A 36 26.57 -3.38 -16.96
N GLN A 37 25.57 -2.93 -16.21
CA GLN A 37 25.35 -1.51 -16.03
C GLN A 37 26.59 -0.99 -15.33
N THR A 38 27.38 -0.19 -16.03
CA THR A 38 28.51 0.55 -15.43
C THR A 38 27.90 1.39 -14.33
N ALA A 39 28.17 1.05 -13.07
CA ALA A 39 27.63 1.79 -11.93
C ALA A 39 28.05 3.28 -12.07
N ALA A 40 27.08 4.18 -12.08
CA ALA A 40 27.32 5.60 -12.24
C ALA A 40 28.16 6.13 -11.07
N ALA A 41 29.19 6.92 -11.36
CA ALA A 41 29.98 7.61 -10.34
C ALA A 41 29.14 8.72 -9.70
N VAL A 42 29.12 8.80 -8.38
CA VAL A 42 28.41 9.81 -7.60
C VAL A 42 29.38 10.66 -6.81
N GLY A 43 29.26 12.00 -6.92
CA GLY A 43 30.08 12.96 -6.22
C GLY A 43 29.45 13.43 -4.92
N TYR A 44 30.24 13.48 -3.85
CA TYR A 44 29.86 14.03 -2.55
C TYR A 44 30.71 15.28 -2.29
N ALA A 45 30.06 16.41 -2.10
CA ALA A 45 30.71 17.66 -1.73
C ALA A 45 31.08 17.64 -0.24
N CYS A 46 32.34 17.89 0.10
CA CYS A 46 32.82 17.81 1.47
C CYS A 46 32.95 19.21 2.11
N GLU A 47 32.92 19.26 3.44
CA GLU A 47 33.05 20.51 4.22
C GLU A 47 34.38 21.22 3.96
N SER A 48 35.44 20.50 3.60
CA SER A 48 36.75 21.06 3.21
C SER A 48 36.76 21.75 1.84
N GLY A 49 35.67 21.62 1.06
CA GLY A 49 35.60 22.06 -0.34
C GLY A 49 36.11 21.01 -1.34
N LYS A 50 36.62 19.87 -0.87
CA LYS A 50 37.00 18.74 -1.73
C LYS A 50 35.76 17.92 -2.13
N VAL A 51 35.97 16.98 -3.05
CA VAL A 51 34.92 16.07 -3.51
C VAL A 51 35.43 14.63 -3.33
N VAL A 52 34.58 13.77 -2.75
CA VAL A 52 34.74 12.33 -2.81
C VAL A 52 33.84 11.81 -3.93
N THR A 53 34.41 11.13 -4.91
CA THR A 53 33.65 10.45 -5.95
C THR A 53 33.59 8.97 -5.61
N ALA A 54 32.36 8.42 -5.53
CA ALA A 54 32.12 7.00 -5.21
C ALA A 54 31.42 6.29 -6.37
N THR A 55 31.80 5.05 -6.61
CA THR A 55 31.15 4.14 -7.55
C THR A 55 30.88 2.83 -6.82
N TYR A 56 29.67 2.32 -6.96
CA TYR A 56 29.22 1.07 -6.31
C TYR A 56 28.91 0.03 -7.39
N PRO A 57 29.91 -0.75 -7.87
CA PRO A 57 29.69 -1.74 -8.92
C PRO A 57 28.75 -2.86 -8.49
N ASP A 58 28.70 -3.13 -7.20
CA ASP A 58 27.85 -4.13 -6.54
C ASP A 58 27.55 -3.67 -5.10
N THR A 59 26.82 -4.49 -4.33
CA THR A 59 26.47 -4.20 -2.92
C THR A 59 27.63 -4.38 -1.95
N GLU A 60 28.71 -5.01 -2.37
CA GLU A 60 29.86 -5.37 -1.51
C GLU A 60 31.08 -4.46 -1.72
N THR A 61 31.08 -3.70 -2.82
CA THR A 61 32.27 -2.92 -3.22
C THR A 61 31.93 -1.44 -3.36
N ALA A 62 32.75 -0.58 -2.75
CA ALA A 62 32.82 0.85 -3.04
C ALA A 62 34.18 1.22 -3.62
N ARG A 63 34.19 1.86 -4.77
CA ARG A 63 35.41 2.46 -5.36
C ARG A 63 35.32 3.95 -5.14
N LEU A 64 36.32 4.51 -4.44
CA LEU A 64 36.40 5.93 -4.13
C LEU A 64 37.54 6.55 -4.87
N SER A 65 37.33 7.77 -5.39
CA SER A 65 38.40 8.68 -5.84
C SER A 65 38.38 9.88 -4.90
N TYR A 66 39.48 10.13 -4.22
CA TYR A 66 39.66 11.23 -3.29
C TYR A 66 41.09 11.73 -3.31
N ASP A 67 41.27 13.05 -3.43
CA ASP A 67 42.55 13.75 -3.41
C ASP A 67 43.58 13.16 -4.41
N GLY A 68 43.06 12.82 -5.64
CA GLY A 68 43.86 12.27 -6.73
C GLY A 68 44.26 10.81 -6.57
N ARG A 69 43.71 10.08 -5.63
CA ARG A 69 43.94 8.65 -5.40
C ARG A 69 42.65 7.85 -5.45
N ASP A 70 42.79 6.63 -5.94
CA ASP A 70 41.69 5.69 -6.01
C ASP A 70 41.84 4.62 -4.93
N TYR A 71 40.71 4.26 -4.33
CA TYR A 71 40.59 3.26 -3.25
C TYR A 71 39.50 2.27 -3.58
N VAL A 72 39.73 1.01 -3.22
CA VAL A 72 38.75 -0.06 -3.31
C VAL A 72 38.44 -0.53 -1.88
N LEU A 73 37.21 -0.37 -1.47
CA LEU A 73 36.74 -0.72 -0.15
C LEU A 73 35.67 -1.84 -0.25
N THR A 74 35.60 -2.71 0.74
CA THR A 74 34.62 -3.79 0.82
C THR A 74 33.57 -3.48 1.90
N SER A 75 32.37 -3.97 1.69
CA SER A 75 31.27 -3.82 2.65
C SER A 75 31.63 -4.36 4.01
N ALA A 76 31.30 -3.64 5.06
CA ALA A 76 31.56 -3.98 6.44
C ALA A 76 30.28 -3.83 7.28
N VAL A 77 30.21 -4.55 8.41
CA VAL A 77 29.03 -4.52 9.31
C VAL A 77 28.79 -3.08 9.78
N SER A 78 27.53 -2.65 9.69
CA SER A 78 27.05 -1.33 10.11
C SER A 78 25.70 -1.46 10.83
N ALA A 79 25.49 -0.67 11.87
CA ALA A 79 24.22 -0.58 12.56
C ALA A 79 23.16 0.23 11.78
N SER A 80 23.60 1.13 10.90
CA SER A 80 22.74 1.93 10.03
C SER A 80 23.54 2.46 8.83
N GLY A 81 22.86 2.67 7.69
CA GLY A 81 23.52 3.09 6.46
C GLY A 81 24.40 2.00 5.84
N ALA A 82 25.28 2.39 4.90
CA ALA A 82 26.25 1.49 4.28
C ALA A 82 27.68 1.86 4.69
N ARG A 83 28.43 0.87 5.14
CA ARG A 83 29.81 1.01 5.60
C ARG A 83 30.73 0.18 4.72
N TYR A 84 31.81 0.77 4.25
CA TYR A 84 32.84 0.12 3.46
C TYR A 84 34.21 0.41 4.08
N ALA A 85 35.07 -0.62 4.18
CA ALA A 85 36.38 -0.49 4.78
C ALA A 85 37.44 -1.17 3.90
N GLY A 86 38.65 -0.60 3.88
CA GLY A 86 39.78 -1.15 3.15
C GLY A 86 40.85 -0.10 2.89
N GLN A 87 42.05 -0.55 2.59
CA GLN A 87 43.21 0.31 2.24
C GLN A 87 43.50 1.43 3.27
N GLY A 88 43.21 1.16 4.56
CA GLY A 88 43.39 2.10 5.66
C GLY A 88 42.32 3.17 5.77
N LEU A 89 41.25 3.08 4.98
CA LEU A 89 40.12 4.00 4.99
C LEU A 89 38.80 3.30 5.32
N GLU A 90 37.89 4.09 5.84
CA GLU A 90 36.50 3.75 6.05
C GLU A 90 35.62 4.79 5.35
N TRP A 91 34.64 4.34 4.60
CA TRP A 91 33.59 5.15 3.99
C TRP A 91 32.24 4.73 4.51
N TRP A 92 31.55 5.64 5.18
CA TRP A 92 30.24 5.39 5.75
C TRP A 92 29.21 6.34 5.18
N THR A 93 28.15 5.80 4.54
CA THR A 93 27.06 6.60 4.00
C THR A 93 25.77 6.37 4.77
N ALA A 94 24.97 7.44 4.92
CA ALA A 94 23.64 7.39 5.52
C ALA A 94 22.71 8.37 4.79
N ASN A 95 21.46 7.96 4.58
CA ASN A 95 20.44 8.80 3.94
C ASN A 95 19.48 9.34 5.00
N ARG A 96 19.28 10.67 5.01
CA ARG A 96 18.30 11.36 5.87
C ARG A 96 17.69 12.54 5.13
N ASN A 97 16.36 12.62 5.15
CA ASN A 97 15.62 13.79 4.63
C ASN A 97 15.99 14.19 3.18
N GLY A 98 16.20 13.22 2.30
CA GLY A 98 16.54 13.48 0.90
C GLY A 98 17.98 13.95 0.69
N GLN A 99 18.84 13.82 1.71
CA GLN A 99 20.27 14.09 1.62
C GLN A 99 21.04 12.85 2.05
N GLU A 100 22.01 12.45 1.26
CA GLU A 100 22.95 11.40 1.62
C GLU A 100 24.23 12.04 2.17
N SER A 101 24.59 11.66 3.40
CA SER A 101 25.85 12.02 4.01
C SER A 101 26.87 10.91 3.79
N GLY A 102 28.13 11.29 3.55
CA GLY A 102 29.26 10.39 3.48
C GLY A 102 30.35 10.84 4.44
N THR A 103 30.84 9.94 5.27
CA THR A 103 31.98 10.21 6.16
C THR A 103 33.18 9.38 5.69
N LEU A 104 34.27 10.02 5.33
CA LEU A 104 35.55 9.38 5.04
C LEU A 104 36.42 9.47 6.29
N SER A 105 36.87 8.34 6.80
CA SER A 105 37.72 8.26 7.98
C SER A 105 38.95 7.40 7.73
N ARG A 106 40.02 7.61 8.51
CA ARG A 106 41.08 6.60 8.63
C ARG A 106 40.51 5.42 9.37
N LEU A 107 40.81 4.23 8.89
CA LEU A 107 40.40 3.02 9.60
C LEU A 107 41.13 2.96 10.95
N ALA A 108 40.39 2.67 12.02
CA ALA A 108 40.99 2.50 13.34
C ALA A 108 41.86 1.22 13.39
N ALA A 109 42.75 1.13 14.39
CA ALA A 109 43.51 -0.09 14.61
C ALA A 109 42.57 -1.28 14.79
N ASN A 110 42.90 -2.39 14.14
CA ASN A 110 42.07 -3.65 14.15
C ASN A 110 40.72 -3.53 13.42
N ASP A 111 40.62 -2.71 12.38
CA ASP A 111 39.40 -2.56 11.55
C ASP A 111 38.14 -2.15 12.33
N GLN A 112 38.31 -1.54 13.50
CA GLN A 112 37.18 -1.07 14.31
C GLN A 112 36.61 0.25 13.76
N THR A 113 35.34 0.48 14.05
CA THR A 113 34.67 1.76 13.76
C THR A 113 35.23 2.89 14.64
N GLY A 114 35.23 4.11 14.14
CA GLY A 114 35.57 5.30 14.94
C GLY A 114 37.01 5.79 14.78
N GLY A 115 37.59 5.55 13.64
CA GLY A 115 38.87 6.17 13.25
C GLY A 115 38.76 7.68 13.09
N THR A 116 39.94 8.34 12.84
CA THR A 116 39.99 9.81 12.63
C THR A 116 39.20 10.19 11.36
N ILE A 117 38.23 11.07 11.48
CA ILE A 117 37.48 11.60 10.35
C ILE A 117 38.41 12.46 9.48
N ILE A 118 38.46 12.19 8.19
CA ILE A 118 39.21 12.95 7.17
C ILE A 118 38.25 13.95 6.54
N GLU A 119 37.03 13.50 6.14
CA GLU A 119 36.03 14.32 5.47
C GLU A 119 34.63 14.01 5.94
N ARG A 120 33.81 15.06 6.01
CA ARG A 120 32.34 14.98 6.06
C ARG A 120 31.78 15.54 4.78
N CYS A 121 31.06 14.71 4.05
CA CYS A 121 30.58 15.06 2.73
C CYS A 121 29.06 14.82 2.63
N SER A 122 28.42 15.46 1.67
CA SER A 122 27.02 15.24 1.41
C SER A 122 26.72 15.42 -0.07
N ARG A 123 25.61 14.80 -0.49
CA ARG A 123 24.99 15.03 -1.80
C ARG A 123 23.47 15.03 -1.69
N PRO A 124 22.76 15.83 -2.50
CA PRO A 124 21.32 15.65 -2.61
C PRO A 124 21.06 14.28 -3.24
N VAL A 125 20.22 13.48 -2.62
CA VAL A 125 19.68 12.29 -3.27
C VAL A 125 18.60 12.78 -4.21
N PRO A 126 18.63 12.42 -5.51
CA PRO A 126 17.50 12.67 -6.37
C PRO A 126 16.27 12.03 -5.74
N VAL A 127 15.40 12.83 -5.18
CA VAL A 127 14.05 12.37 -4.85
C VAL A 127 13.43 12.07 -6.19
N LEU A 128 13.33 10.79 -6.55
CA LEU A 128 12.47 10.39 -7.66
C LEU A 128 11.13 11.02 -7.31
N ALA A 129 10.72 12.03 -8.08
CA ALA A 129 9.38 12.56 -7.95
C ALA A 129 8.44 11.36 -7.95
N PRO A 130 7.54 11.22 -6.97
CA PRO A 130 6.59 10.14 -7.00
C PRO A 130 5.95 10.17 -8.40
N PRO A 131 5.75 9.02 -9.05
CA PRO A 131 5.10 8.98 -10.34
C PRO A 131 3.82 9.79 -10.22
N PRO A 132 3.43 10.58 -11.24
CA PRO A 132 2.24 11.41 -11.17
C PRO A 132 1.09 10.55 -10.65
N GLU A 133 0.47 10.98 -9.56
CA GLU A 133 -0.62 10.25 -8.94
C GLU A 133 -1.78 10.20 -9.93
N VAL A 134 -2.00 9.03 -10.49
CA VAL A 134 -3.16 8.78 -11.36
C VAL A 134 -4.36 8.64 -10.45
N SER A 135 -5.37 9.48 -10.65
CA SER A 135 -6.65 9.36 -9.92
C SER A 135 -7.29 8.01 -10.17
N CYS A 136 -7.86 7.41 -9.14
CA CYS A 136 -8.62 6.18 -9.30
C CYS A 136 -9.90 6.44 -10.11
N VAL A 137 -10.23 5.52 -11.02
CA VAL A 137 -11.46 5.57 -11.82
C VAL A 137 -12.44 4.51 -11.36
N GLY A 138 -13.73 4.86 -11.29
CA GLY A 138 -14.80 4.01 -10.77
C GLY A 138 -14.89 2.62 -11.40
N ALA A 139 -14.57 2.49 -12.70
CA ALA A 139 -14.54 1.21 -13.39
C ALA A 139 -13.52 0.21 -12.78
N ASN A 140 -12.51 0.71 -12.09
CA ASN A 140 -11.48 -0.09 -11.42
C ASN A 140 -11.62 -0.06 -9.89
N LEU A 141 -12.78 0.33 -9.38
CA LEU A 141 -13.05 0.40 -7.96
C LEU A 141 -14.23 -0.50 -7.59
N ARG A 142 -14.12 -1.15 -6.45
CA ARG A 142 -15.23 -1.91 -5.85
C ARG A 142 -15.56 -1.35 -4.48
N LEU A 143 -16.83 -0.99 -4.28
CA LEU A 143 -17.36 -0.50 -3.02
C LEU A 143 -17.86 -1.67 -2.17
N SER A 144 -17.54 -1.67 -0.88
CA SER A 144 -17.96 -2.69 0.10
C SER A 144 -18.26 -2.06 1.46
N VAL A 145 -19.08 -2.77 2.26
CA VAL A 145 -19.29 -2.48 3.68
C VAL A 145 -18.23 -3.25 4.49
N GLU A 146 -17.55 -2.56 5.40
CA GLU A 146 -16.49 -3.14 6.23
C GLU A 146 -16.88 -3.22 7.71
N GLY A 147 -17.88 -2.44 8.13
CA GLY A 147 -18.36 -2.45 9.50
C GLY A 147 -19.28 -1.27 9.79
N GLY A 148 -19.55 -1.04 11.06
CA GLY A 148 -20.37 0.09 11.49
C GLY A 148 -20.60 0.10 12.99
N ASP A 149 -21.21 1.19 13.49
CA ASP A 149 -21.59 1.35 14.89
C ASP A 149 -22.95 2.07 15.01
N ALA A 150 -23.55 1.97 16.19
CA ALA A 150 -24.88 2.52 16.47
C ALA A 150 -24.97 2.96 17.94
N GLY A 151 -25.44 4.17 18.17
CA GLY A 151 -25.68 4.67 19.52
C GLY A 151 -26.50 5.94 19.55
N MET A 152 -27.40 6.07 20.52
CA MET A 152 -28.20 7.28 20.78
C MET A 152 -28.85 7.89 19.53
N GLY A 153 -29.44 7.04 18.68
CA GLY A 153 -30.06 7.49 17.43
C GLY A 153 -29.09 7.74 16.27
N ASN A 154 -27.79 7.69 16.50
CA ASN A 154 -26.78 7.81 15.45
C ASN A 154 -26.38 6.45 14.90
N ARG A 155 -26.01 6.44 13.64
CA ARG A 155 -25.49 5.28 12.89
C ARG A 155 -24.27 5.68 12.12
N VAL A 156 -23.32 4.79 12.02
CA VAL A 156 -22.19 4.91 11.11
C VAL A 156 -21.96 3.58 10.39
N THR A 157 -21.66 3.64 9.12
CA THR A 157 -21.20 2.52 8.33
C THR A 157 -19.83 2.84 7.78
N VAL A 158 -18.86 1.97 8.05
CA VAL A 158 -17.52 2.06 7.45
C VAL A 158 -17.59 1.39 6.09
N LEU A 159 -17.24 2.12 5.08
CA LEU A 159 -17.23 1.70 3.69
C LEU A 159 -15.78 1.66 3.17
N ALA A 160 -15.52 0.82 2.17
CA ALA A 160 -14.24 0.78 1.50
C ALA A 160 -14.37 0.82 -0.02
N LEU A 161 -13.45 1.54 -0.66
CA LEU A 161 -13.17 1.44 -2.09
C LEU A 161 -11.90 0.62 -2.28
N GLN A 162 -12.01 -0.53 -2.94
CA GLN A 162 -10.89 -1.39 -3.30
C GLN A 162 -10.47 -1.12 -4.74
N ASN A 163 -9.18 -0.92 -4.98
CA ASN A 163 -8.62 -0.86 -6.32
C ASN A 163 -8.57 -2.28 -6.93
N THR A 164 -9.43 -2.56 -7.89
CA THR A 164 -9.47 -3.83 -8.64
C THR A 164 -8.63 -3.78 -9.91
N GLY A 165 -8.06 -2.63 -10.24
CA GLY A 165 -7.18 -2.44 -11.39
C GLY A 165 -5.76 -2.98 -11.15
N ALA A 166 -4.99 -3.03 -12.22
CA ALA A 166 -3.62 -3.54 -12.19
C ALA A 166 -2.56 -2.47 -11.82
N ARG A 167 -2.95 -1.20 -11.71
CA ARG A 167 -2.03 -0.08 -11.43
C ARG A 167 -2.39 0.60 -10.13
N THR A 168 -1.37 1.13 -9.46
CA THR A 168 -1.58 2.03 -8.32
C THR A 168 -2.29 3.30 -8.77
N CYS A 169 -3.27 3.74 -8.00
CA CYS A 169 -3.98 5.01 -8.17
C CYS A 169 -4.14 5.73 -6.84
N SER A 170 -4.59 6.97 -6.84
CA SER A 170 -4.75 7.80 -5.65
C SER A 170 -6.20 8.29 -5.51
N LEU A 171 -6.69 8.36 -4.27
CA LEU A 171 -7.94 9.00 -3.88
C LEU A 171 -7.61 10.15 -2.92
N THR A 172 -8.16 11.35 -3.19
CA THR A 172 -7.95 12.52 -2.32
C THR A 172 -9.28 13.22 -2.08
N GLY A 173 -9.60 13.51 -0.83
CA GLY A 173 -10.81 14.23 -0.48
C GLY A 173 -11.95 13.31 -0.07
N TYR A 174 -13.15 13.67 -0.48
CA TYR A 174 -14.41 13.02 -0.12
C TYR A 174 -15.06 12.38 -1.33
N PRO A 175 -15.73 11.22 -1.19
CA PRO A 175 -16.61 10.73 -2.25
C PRO A 175 -17.83 11.63 -2.38
N THR A 176 -18.36 11.75 -3.60
CA THR A 176 -19.69 12.30 -3.83
C THR A 176 -20.72 11.18 -3.70
N LEU A 177 -21.73 11.37 -2.85
CA LEU A 177 -22.73 10.36 -2.54
C LEU A 177 -24.14 10.82 -2.92
N THR A 178 -24.95 9.89 -3.40
CA THR A 178 -26.39 10.02 -3.54
C THR A 178 -27.08 8.75 -3.06
N LEU A 179 -28.27 8.91 -2.49
CA LEU A 179 -29.10 7.80 -2.04
C LEU A 179 -30.27 7.59 -2.99
N ALA A 180 -30.66 6.36 -3.19
CA ALA A 180 -31.82 6.01 -3.98
C ALA A 180 -32.77 5.08 -3.20
N ASP A 181 -34.06 5.22 -3.43
CA ASP A 181 -35.12 4.39 -2.86
C ASP A 181 -35.23 3.02 -3.54
N ALA A 182 -36.24 2.24 -3.18
CA ALA A 182 -36.50 0.91 -3.74
C ALA A 182 -36.85 0.94 -5.24
N SER A 183 -37.35 2.05 -5.76
CA SER A 183 -37.63 2.24 -7.19
C SER A 183 -36.38 2.66 -7.99
N GLY A 184 -35.29 2.94 -7.30
CA GLY A 184 -34.07 3.51 -7.90
C GLY A 184 -34.13 5.03 -8.08
N SER A 185 -35.18 5.71 -7.60
CA SER A 185 -35.29 7.16 -7.64
C SER A 185 -34.39 7.82 -6.60
N ALA A 186 -33.69 8.88 -6.99
CA ALA A 186 -32.80 9.60 -6.09
C ALA A 186 -33.57 10.31 -4.96
N LEU A 187 -33.10 10.18 -3.74
CA LEU A 187 -33.61 10.90 -2.57
C LEU A 187 -33.01 12.30 -2.51
N THR A 188 -33.42 13.18 -3.42
CA THR A 188 -32.83 14.52 -3.62
C THR A 188 -32.97 15.47 -2.40
N ALA A 189 -33.92 15.16 -1.51
CA ALA A 189 -34.11 15.89 -0.25
C ALA A 189 -33.03 15.56 0.79
N VAL A 190 -32.33 14.43 0.66
CA VAL A 190 -31.24 14.04 1.57
C VAL A 190 -29.93 14.54 1.01
N LYS A 191 -29.21 15.36 1.82
CA LYS A 191 -27.91 15.90 1.43
C LYS A 191 -26.79 15.08 2.02
N ALA A 192 -25.71 14.90 1.26
CA ALA A 192 -24.47 14.33 1.75
C ALA A 192 -23.52 15.47 2.13
N GLU A 193 -23.35 15.67 3.43
CA GLU A 193 -22.47 16.72 3.99
C GLU A 193 -21.07 16.14 4.19
N GLN A 194 -20.07 16.87 3.69
CA GLN A 194 -18.65 16.47 3.82
C GLN A 194 -18.11 16.94 5.16
N GLU A 195 -17.90 16.01 6.07
CA GLU A 195 -17.37 16.29 7.40
C GLU A 195 -16.23 15.30 7.73
N PRO A 196 -15.11 15.78 8.32
CA PRO A 196 -13.99 14.88 8.62
C PRO A 196 -14.32 13.84 9.68
N GLY A 197 -15.24 14.14 10.61
CA GLY A 197 -15.65 13.28 11.72
C GLY A 197 -17.13 12.94 11.74
N ASN A 198 -17.53 12.17 12.75
CA ASN A 198 -18.91 11.79 13.01
C ASN A 198 -19.17 11.70 14.52
N TYR A 199 -20.36 11.27 14.95
CA TYR A 199 -20.71 11.14 16.36
C TYR A 199 -19.77 10.20 17.15
N PHE A 200 -19.20 9.19 16.49
CA PHE A 200 -18.39 8.15 17.13
C PHE A 200 -16.88 8.42 17.08
N ALA A 201 -16.43 9.24 16.14
CA ALA A 201 -15.01 9.47 15.91
C ALA A 201 -14.72 10.89 15.43
N GLN A 202 -13.65 11.46 15.96
CA GLN A 202 -13.07 12.68 15.41
C GLN A 202 -12.27 12.30 14.16
N GLY A 203 -12.51 13.03 13.07
CA GLY A 203 -11.80 12.82 11.83
C GLY A 203 -10.62 13.76 11.64
N SER A 204 -9.87 13.51 10.58
CA SER A 204 -8.75 14.33 10.13
C SER A 204 -9.07 15.00 8.79
N ALA A 205 -8.36 16.07 8.48
CA ALA A 205 -8.43 16.70 7.17
C ALA A 205 -8.08 15.69 6.06
N PRO A 206 -8.62 15.84 4.84
CA PRO A 206 -8.32 14.96 3.72
C PRO A 206 -6.83 14.91 3.42
N THR A 207 -6.29 13.71 3.24
CA THR A 207 -4.93 13.47 2.77
C THR A 207 -4.99 12.49 1.59
N PRO A 208 -4.04 12.55 0.63
CA PRO A 208 -3.97 11.59 -0.44
C PRO A 208 -3.81 10.15 0.08
N VAL A 209 -4.59 9.22 -0.45
CA VAL A 209 -4.51 7.79 -0.16
C VAL A 209 -4.08 7.06 -1.42
N SER A 210 -2.88 6.50 -1.42
CA SER A 210 -2.36 5.69 -2.51
C SER A 210 -2.89 4.26 -2.41
N LEU A 211 -3.49 3.75 -3.48
CA LEU A 211 -4.07 2.41 -3.57
C LEU A 211 -3.31 1.57 -4.57
N ALA A 212 -2.43 0.71 -4.08
CA ALA A 212 -1.87 -0.38 -4.87
C ALA A 212 -2.99 -1.33 -5.37
N PRO A 213 -2.76 -2.19 -6.35
CA PRO A 213 -3.70 -3.23 -6.73
C PRO A 213 -4.19 -4.01 -5.50
N GLN A 214 -5.50 -4.20 -5.39
CA GLN A 214 -6.21 -4.86 -4.27
C GLN A 214 -6.20 -4.09 -2.93
N ALA A 215 -5.50 -2.96 -2.81
CA ALA A 215 -5.56 -2.13 -1.60
C ALA A 215 -6.91 -1.43 -1.46
N LYS A 216 -7.26 -1.07 -0.22
CA LYS A 216 -8.52 -0.41 0.15
C LYS A 216 -8.28 0.98 0.73
N ALA A 217 -9.13 1.93 0.38
CA ALA A 217 -9.33 3.18 1.12
C ALA A 217 -10.68 3.13 1.80
N TYR A 218 -10.75 3.66 3.01
CA TYR A 218 -11.94 3.61 3.86
C TYR A 218 -12.53 5.01 4.04
N PHE A 219 -13.83 5.07 4.26
CA PHE A 219 -14.54 6.29 4.64
C PHE A 219 -15.80 5.94 5.42
N ASP A 220 -16.33 6.89 6.17
CA ASP A 220 -17.54 6.70 6.96
C ASP A 220 -18.73 7.38 6.31
N LEU A 221 -19.87 6.70 6.37
CA LEU A 221 -21.19 7.23 6.12
C LEU A 221 -21.96 7.23 7.44
N ALA A 222 -22.27 8.40 7.97
CA ALA A 222 -22.98 8.55 9.24
C ALA A 222 -24.32 9.26 9.05
N TRP A 223 -25.33 8.86 9.83
CA TRP A 223 -26.67 9.46 9.80
C TRP A 223 -27.38 9.30 11.14
N ASN A 224 -28.43 10.09 11.34
CA ASN A 224 -29.35 9.96 12.47
C ASN A 224 -30.61 9.21 12.04
N VAL A 225 -31.21 8.44 12.96
CA VAL A 225 -32.45 7.68 12.71
C VAL A 225 -33.64 8.16 13.56
N VAL A 226 -33.47 9.28 14.26
CA VAL A 226 -34.53 9.90 15.06
C VAL A 226 -35.17 11.02 14.25
N PRO A 227 -36.49 10.96 13.98
CA PRO A 227 -37.17 12.03 13.26
C PRO A 227 -37.05 13.39 13.99
N HIS A 228 -36.86 14.44 13.20
CA HIS A 228 -36.82 15.82 13.70
C HIS A 228 -38.23 16.40 13.79
N GLU A 229 -39.04 15.91 14.75
CA GLU A 229 -40.47 16.27 14.89
C GLU A 229 -40.68 17.77 15.06
N ALA A 230 -39.78 18.46 15.74
CA ALA A 230 -39.83 19.92 15.92
C ALA A 230 -39.73 20.68 14.57
N GLU A 231 -39.14 20.05 13.55
CA GLU A 231 -39.02 20.57 12.18
C GLU A 231 -40.09 19.99 11.26
N GLY A 232 -41.07 19.24 11.81
CA GLY A 232 -42.18 18.67 11.06
C GLY A 232 -41.87 17.33 10.37
N GLU A 233 -40.71 16.71 10.64
CA GLU A 233 -40.37 15.39 10.12
C GLU A 233 -41.02 14.31 10.97
N LYS A 234 -42.05 13.65 10.42
CA LYS A 234 -42.75 12.53 11.09
C LYS A 234 -42.20 11.16 10.73
N THR A 235 -41.67 11.04 9.54
CA THR A 235 -41.07 9.81 9.01
C THR A 235 -39.82 10.17 8.21
N CYS A 236 -38.80 9.34 8.35
CA CYS A 236 -37.55 9.52 7.63
C CYS A 236 -37.57 8.78 6.29
N PRO A 237 -36.93 9.27 5.25
CA PRO A 237 -36.88 8.60 3.96
C PRO A 237 -36.09 7.27 4.07
N GLU A 238 -36.53 6.29 3.30
CA GLU A 238 -35.81 5.01 3.20
C GLU A 238 -34.97 4.96 1.94
N ALA A 239 -33.66 4.75 2.09
CA ALA A 239 -32.76 4.42 0.99
C ALA A 239 -32.56 2.90 0.91
N LYS A 240 -32.36 2.39 -0.28
CA LYS A 240 -32.03 1.00 -0.57
C LYS A 240 -30.72 0.87 -1.34
N THR A 241 -30.24 1.96 -1.94
CA THR A 241 -29.00 1.96 -2.72
C THR A 241 -28.19 3.24 -2.43
N LEU A 242 -26.93 3.03 -2.14
CA LEU A 242 -25.91 4.09 -2.14
C LEU A 242 -25.27 4.15 -3.53
N ARG A 243 -25.18 5.34 -4.08
CA ARG A 243 -24.41 5.63 -5.31
C ARG A 243 -23.26 6.55 -4.97
N LEU A 244 -22.08 6.18 -5.43
CA LEU A 244 -20.83 6.88 -5.14
C LEU A 244 -20.11 7.24 -6.43
N THR A 245 -19.56 8.45 -6.46
CA THR A 245 -18.59 8.87 -7.48
C THR A 245 -17.28 9.24 -6.78
N ALA A 246 -16.17 8.67 -7.27
CA ALA A 246 -14.85 8.96 -6.74
C ALA A 246 -14.39 10.39 -7.11
N PRO A 247 -13.55 11.04 -6.29
CA PRO A 247 -13.02 12.36 -6.61
C PRO A 247 -12.30 12.39 -7.95
N GLY A 248 -12.65 13.34 -8.80
CA GLY A 248 -12.05 13.51 -10.13
C GLY A 248 -12.54 12.53 -11.20
N ASP A 249 -13.54 11.71 -10.89
CA ASP A 249 -14.19 10.80 -11.83
C ASP A 249 -15.67 11.18 -12.05
N THR A 250 -16.28 10.58 -13.07
CA THR A 250 -17.73 10.70 -13.39
C THR A 250 -18.44 9.34 -13.28
N GLY A 251 -17.68 8.25 -13.12
CA GLY A 251 -18.22 6.89 -13.00
C GLY A 251 -18.96 6.70 -11.68
N VAL A 252 -20.19 6.15 -11.76
CA VAL A 252 -21.03 5.86 -10.60
C VAL A 252 -20.88 4.42 -10.18
N ILE A 253 -20.51 4.19 -8.91
CA ILE A 253 -20.46 2.89 -8.28
C ILE A 253 -21.69 2.76 -7.39
N SER A 254 -22.45 1.67 -7.53
CA SER A 254 -23.67 1.44 -6.75
C SER A 254 -23.46 0.30 -5.75
N LEU A 255 -23.98 0.48 -4.54
CA LEU A 255 -23.97 -0.52 -3.48
C LEU A 255 -25.39 -0.67 -2.90
N PRO A 256 -25.97 -1.87 -2.87
CA PRO A 256 -27.17 -2.12 -2.08
C PRO A 256 -26.87 -1.85 -0.60
N LEU A 257 -27.54 -0.85 -0.04
CA LEU A 257 -27.35 -0.44 1.36
C LEU A 257 -28.64 0.19 1.86
N ALA A 258 -29.30 -0.50 2.80
CA ALA A 258 -30.52 -0.01 3.43
C ALA A 258 -30.18 0.94 4.57
N LEU A 259 -30.71 2.17 4.53
CA LEU A 259 -30.56 3.15 5.60
C LEU A 259 -31.76 4.10 5.63
N THR A 260 -32.02 4.67 6.80
CA THR A 260 -33.16 5.58 7.05
C THR A 260 -32.63 6.89 7.63
N PRO A 261 -32.15 7.82 6.78
CA PRO A 261 -31.54 9.07 7.25
C PRO A 261 -32.60 10.08 7.62
N CYS A 262 -32.69 10.41 8.90
CA CYS A 262 -33.51 11.50 9.42
C CYS A 262 -32.74 12.83 9.39
N GLY A 263 -33.46 13.96 9.46
CA GLY A 263 -32.89 15.29 9.37
C GLY A 263 -32.42 15.67 7.98
N LYS A 264 -32.84 14.91 6.95
CA LYS A 264 -32.57 15.16 5.53
C LYS A 264 -31.08 15.25 5.19
N GLN A 265 -30.21 14.62 6.00
CA GLN A 265 -28.77 14.63 5.76
C GLN A 265 -28.10 13.31 6.12
N VAL A 266 -26.99 13.05 5.44
CA VAL A 266 -25.98 12.06 5.83
C VAL A 266 -24.63 12.78 5.86
N ARG A 267 -23.70 12.30 6.68
CA ARG A 267 -22.34 12.83 6.76
C ARG A 267 -21.38 11.84 6.16
N VAL A 268 -20.43 12.34 5.40
CA VAL A 268 -19.42 11.52 4.75
C VAL A 268 -18.03 11.98 5.13
N SER A 269 -17.18 11.07 5.58
CA SER A 269 -15.79 11.38 5.91
C SER A 269 -14.89 11.35 4.68
N PRO A 270 -13.69 11.96 4.74
CA PRO A 270 -12.70 11.81 3.68
C PRO A 270 -12.15 10.37 3.64
N PHE A 271 -11.51 10.03 2.54
CA PHE A 271 -10.78 8.77 2.43
C PHE A 271 -9.61 8.68 3.41
N ARG A 272 -9.39 7.48 3.96
CA ARG A 272 -8.27 7.15 4.84
C ARG A 272 -7.68 5.78 4.51
N PRO A 273 -6.39 5.50 4.81
CA PRO A 273 -5.73 4.26 4.42
C PRO A 273 -6.09 3.05 5.30
N VAL A 274 -6.70 3.27 6.47
CA VAL A 274 -7.03 2.22 7.43
C VAL A 274 -8.48 2.34 7.90
N ALA A 275 -9.14 1.22 8.18
CA ALA A 275 -10.39 1.21 8.91
C ALA A 275 -10.11 1.59 10.37
N ASP A 276 -10.99 2.40 10.99
CA ASP A 276 -10.84 2.71 12.41
C ASP A 276 -11.00 1.45 13.26
N ALA A 277 -10.15 1.34 14.29
CA ALA A 277 -10.15 0.20 15.20
C ALA A 277 -11.47 0.05 16.01
N SER A 278 -12.31 1.08 16.05
CA SER A 278 -13.63 1.10 16.69
C SER A 278 -14.76 0.56 15.82
N ALA A 279 -14.53 0.34 14.52
CA ALA A 279 -15.54 -0.21 13.64
C ALA A 279 -15.81 -1.69 13.98
N ARG A 280 -17.02 -1.99 14.49
CA ARG A 280 -17.48 -3.38 14.67
C ARG A 280 -17.95 -3.94 13.33
N PRO A 281 -17.84 -5.27 13.12
CA PRO A 281 -18.49 -5.91 11.98
C PRO A 281 -19.98 -5.55 11.93
N ALA A 282 -20.48 -5.25 10.74
CA ALA A 282 -21.92 -5.03 10.57
C ALA A 282 -22.69 -6.26 11.08
N PRO A 283 -23.82 -6.09 11.82
CA PRO A 283 -24.65 -7.22 12.19
C PRO A 283 -25.13 -7.92 10.92
N ALA A 284 -24.99 -9.24 10.88
CA ALA A 284 -25.52 -10.06 9.80
C ALA A 284 -27.05 -9.87 9.75
N THR A 285 -27.57 -9.45 8.62
CA THR A 285 -29.01 -9.31 8.32
C THR A 285 -29.60 -10.66 7.93
#